data_5ea3084e72a24dcfad507a86dd5e13d2
#
_entry.id   5ea3084e72a24dcfad507a86dd5e13d2
#
_cell.length_a   1.000
_cell.length_b   1.000
_cell.length_c   1.000
_cell.angle_alpha   90.00
_cell.angle_beta   90.00
_cell.angle_gamma   90.00
#
_symmetry.space_group_name_H-M   'P 1'
#
loop_
_entity.id
_entity.type
_entity.pdbx_description
1 polymer ?
#
loop_
_entity_poly.entity_id
_entity_poly.type
_entity_poly.pdbx_seq_one_letter_code
_entity_poly.pdbx_strand_id
1 'polypeptide(L)'
;TASVLSGLRYLSYWWDDRKFSIVSLILIVVFGYIFCVYFYYIFKRMKDRIDLLFVLFMIPIGISFMFVMLPDYVPDEQSHFQRAYLISNLNIKTIKEVYIDSDYGIQKLKSYAEVFNNFGFNFHPTYTLFEEASNYNALVYLVPGIALGLGKILHLSLYTCYYLGRMANLALFISVVSYSIKITPKLKNVFFVFCFNPMLIQLAASYSSDCSIIAACILSVAYFLYLFDKEKIETKDIMIVCSLIIFIFLTKYVYLPIFGIYFGVIPKLLHIS
;
A
#
# COMPACT_ATOMS: atom_id res chain seq x y z
N THR A 1 6.51 17.67 -6.05
CA THR A 1 5.95 19.02 -6.31
C THR A 1 4.79 18.99 -7.30
N ALA A 2 4.82 18.15 -8.37
CA ALA A 2 3.75 18.05 -9.35
C ALA A 2 2.45 17.45 -8.75
N SER A 3 2.54 16.47 -7.87
CA SER A 3 1.37 15.82 -7.24
C SER A 3 0.64 16.74 -6.24
N VAL A 4 1.38 17.59 -5.51
CA VAL A 4 0.79 18.59 -4.62
C VAL A 4 0.09 19.68 -5.44
N LEU A 5 0.69 20.10 -6.55
CA LEU A 5 0.11 21.09 -7.47
C LEU A 5 -1.12 20.54 -8.19
N SER A 6 -1.17 19.25 -8.53
CA SER A 6 -2.38 18.64 -9.09
C SER A 6 -3.50 18.54 -8.06
N GLY A 7 -3.19 18.21 -6.81
CA GLY A 7 -4.16 18.23 -5.72
C GLY A 7 -4.70 19.63 -5.42
N LEU A 8 -3.83 20.65 -5.44
CA LEU A 8 -4.22 22.05 -5.26
C LEU A 8 -5.03 22.58 -6.45
N ARG A 9 -4.71 22.19 -7.69
CA ARG A 9 -5.55 22.47 -8.86
C ARG A 9 -6.92 21.83 -8.78
N TYR A 10 -7.01 20.63 -8.21
CA TYR A 10 -8.30 19.98 -8.00
C TYR A 10 -9.15 20.71 -6.96
N LEU A 11 -8.54 21.16 -5.86
CA LEU A 11 -9.20 22.00 -4.87
C LEU A 11 -9.58 23.37 -5.44
N SER A 12 -8.76 23.98 -6.32
CA SER A 12 -9.11 25.25 -6.99
C SER A 12 -10.28 25.08 -7.97
N TYR A 13 -10.34 23.95 -8.68
CA TYR A 13 -11.47 23.66 -9.58
C TYR A 13 -12.79 23.51 -8.81
N TRP A 14 -12.77 22.92 -7.61
CA TRP A 14 -13.91 22.87 -6.70
C TRP A 14 -14.27 24.25 -6.13
N TRP A 15 -13.27 25.09 -5.94
CA TRP A 15 -13.43 26.44 -5.40
C TRP A 15 -14.01 27.42 -6.43
N ASP A 16 -13.60 27.30 -7.68
CA ASP A 16 -14.05 28.19 -8.76
C ASP A 16 -15.52 27.94 -9.16
N ASP A 17 -16.02 26.71 -9.00
CA ASP A 17 -17.41 26.37 -9.35
C ASP A 17 -18.45 26.87 -8.31
N ARG A 18 -18.02 27.59 -7.26
CA ARG A 18 -18.85 28.22 -6.20
C ARG A 18 -19.97 27.34 -5.63
N LYS A 19 -19.91 26.02 -5.84
CA LYS A 19 -20.88 25.05 -5.34
C LYS A 19 -20.48 24.43 -3.99
N PHE A 20 -19.61 25.10 -3.25
CA PHE A 20 -19.38 24.75 -1.86
C PHE A 20 -20.62 25.13 -1.05
N SER A 21 -21.61 24.24 -1.06
CA SER A 21 -22.83 24.49 -0.32
C SER A 21 -22.51 24.51 1.19
N ILE A 22 -23.22 25.33 1.96
CA ILE A 22 -23.18 25.33 3.43
C ILE A 22 -23.32 23.90 3.96
N VAL A 23 -24.10 23.06 3.28
CA VAL A 23 -24.28 21.63 3.59
C VAL A 23 -22.95 20.87 3.50
N SER A 24 -22.13 21.08 2.46
CA SER A 24 -20.83 20.44 2.32
C SER A 24 -19.89 20.85 3.46
N LEU A 25 -19.89 22.11 3.84
CA LEU A 25 -19.09 22.59 4.97
C LEU A 25 -19.54 21.96 6.29
N ILE A 26 -20.84 21.90 6.55
CA ILE A 26 -21.40 21.24 7.74
C ILE A 26 -21.00 19.77 7.75
N LEU A 27 -21.12 19.05 6.62
CA LEU A 27 -20.71 17.65 6.54
C LEU A 27 -19.22 17.45 6.85
N ILE A 28 -18.33 18.28 6.31
CA ILE A 28 -16.89 18.22 6.59
C ILE A 28 -16.62 18.42 8.09
N VAL A 29 -17.27 19.41 8.71
CA VAL A 29 -17.12 19.69 10.14
C VAL A 29 -17.64 18.52 10.98
N VAL A 30 -18.81 17.97 10.66
CA VAL A 30 -19.42 16.85 11.36
C VAL A 30 -18.55 15.60 11.23
N PHE A 31 -18.14 15.23 10.01
CA PHE A 31 -17.25 14.09 9.80
C PHE A 31 -15.89 14.28 10.49
N GLY A 32 -15.29 15.49 10.37
CA GLY A 32 -14.05 15.82 11.08
C GLY A 32 -14.18 15.65 12.59
N TYR A 33 -15.29 16.12 13.17
CA TYR A 33 -15.57 15.93 14.60
C TYR A 33 -15.71 14.44 14.97
N ILE A 34 -16.47 13.67 14.19
CA ILE A 34 -16.63 12.22 14.40
C ILE A 34 -15.26 11.52 14.35
N PHE A 35 -14.40 11.86 13.38
CA PHE A 35 -13.03 11.35 13.27
C PHE A 35 -12.20 11.70 14.51
N CYS A 36 -12.24 12.94 14.97
CA CYS A 36 -11.50 13.36 16.17
C CYS A 36 -11.95 12.59 17.42
N VAL A 37 -13.27 12.43 17.62
CA VAL A 37 -13.83 11.67 18.73
C VAL A 37 -13.42 10.19 18.64
N TYR A 38 -13.50 9.60 17.45
CA TYR A 38 -13.08 8.22 17.19
C TYR A 38 -11.62 8.00 17.58
N PHE A 39 -10.70 8.83 17.07
CA PHE A 39 -9.28 8.71 17.35
C PHE A 39 -8.95 8.96 18.82
N TYR A 40 -9.58 9.96 19.45
CA TYR A 40 -9.40 10.22 20.88
C TYR A 40 -9.82 9.03 21.72
N TYR A 41 -10.99 8.45 21.44
CA TYR A 41 -11.53 7.32 22.21
C TYR A 41 -10.63 6.07 22.05
N ILE A 42 -10.23 5.76 20.83
CA ILE A 42 -9.34 4.62 20.55
C ILE A 42 -7.97 4.83 21.20
N PHE A 43 -7.38 6.01 21.05
CA PHE A 43 -6.11 6.33 21.68
C PHE A 43 -6.16 6.12 23.20
N LYS A 44 -7.19 6.64 23.85
CA LYS A 44 -7.37 6.49 25.29
C LYS A 44 -7.48 5.02 25.72
N ARG A 45 -8.13 4.17 24.91
CA ARG A 45 -8.37 2.77 25.22
C ARG A 45 -7.19 1.84 24.86
N MET A 46 -6.42 2.18 23.84
CA MET A 46 -5.43 1.31 23.22
C MET A 46 -4.00 1.84 23.33
N LYS A 47 -3.72 2.85 24.16
CA LYS A 47 -2.39 3.48 24.27
C LYS A 47 -1.25 2.51 24.58
N ASP A 48 -1.54 1.40 25.25
CA ASP A 48 -0.55 0.37 25.60
C ASP A 48 -0.33 -0.68 24.49
N ARG A 49 -1.20 -0.70 23.48
CA ARG A 49 -1.16 -1.62 22.32
C ARG A 49 -0.96 -0.82 21.03
N ILE A 50 0.25 -0.28 20.87
CA ILE A 50 0.61 0.61 19.74
C ILE A 50 0.46 -0.09 18.40
N ASP A 51 0.67 -1.41 18.34
CA ASP A 51 0.44 -2.25 17.18
C ASP A 51 -1.04 -2.22 16.71
N LEU A 52 -1.97 -2.39 17.64
CA LEU A 52 -3.41 -2.31 17.36
C LEU A 52 -3.87 -0.88 17.13
N LEU A 53 -3.31 0.08 17.86
CA LEU A 53 -3.58 1.50 17.65
C LEU A 53 -3.24 1.90 16.22
N PHE A 54 -2.09 1.41 15.68
CA PHE A 54 -1.70 1.63 14.31
C PHE A 54 -2.75 1.10 13.34
N VAL A 55 -3.21 -0.15 13.51
CA VAL A 55 -4.24 -0.75 12.64
C VAL A 55 -5.51 0.08 12.63
N LEU A 56 -6.02 0.43 13.83
CA LEU A 56 -7.28 1.15 13.97
C LEU A 56 -7.23 2.58 13.41
N PHE A 57 -6.07 3.22 13.45
CA PHE A 57 -5.89 4.54 12.84
C PHE A 57 -5.67 4.44 11.33
N MET A 58 -4.86 3.46 10.91
CA MET A 58 -4.46 3.35 9.51
C MET A 58 -5.60 2.89 8.59
N ILE A 59 -6.53 2.07 9.08
CA ILE A 59 -7.69 1.61 8.28
C ILE A 59 -8.51 2.79 7.77
N PRO A 60 -9.11 3.65 8.60
CA PRO A 60 -9.95 4.72 8.10
C PRO A 60 -9.16 5.78 7.31
N ILE A 61 -7.93 6.08 7.72
CA ILE A 61 -7.07 7.02 7.00
C ILE A 61 -6.68 6.46 5.63
N GLY A 62 -6.22 5.21 5.56
CA GLY A 62 -5.83 4.57 4.31
C GLY A 62 -7.01 4.41 3.34
N ILE A 63 -8.18 4.03 3.83
CA ILE A 63 -9.41 3.99 3.03
C ILE A 63 -9.76 5.39 2.50
N SER A 64 -9.63 6.43 3.32
CA SER A 64 -9.86 7.81 2.87
C SER A 64 -8.89 8.20 1.76
N PHE A 65 -7.60 7.89 1.89
CA PHE A 65 -6.59 8.12 0.83
C PHE A 65 -6.92 7.34 -0.44
N MET A 66 -7.34 6.08 -0.31
CA MET A 66 -7.70 5.23 -1.44
C MET A 66 -8.81 5.82 -2.31
N PHE A 67 -9.79 6.49 -1.69
CA PHE A 67 -10.90 7.12 -2.43
C PHE A 67 -10.61 8.56 -2.84
N VAL A 68 -9.85 9.33 -2.05
CA VAL A 68 -9.45 10.70 -2.40
C VAL A 68 -8.56 10.72 -3.64
N MET A 69 -7.69 9.71 -3.80
CA MET A 69 -6.88 9.54 -5.00
C MET A 69 -7.67 8.76 -6.05
N LEU A 70 -8.24 9.49 -7.01
CA LEU A 70 -8.92 8.87 -8.14
C LEU A 70 -7.97 7.92 -8.91
N PRO A 71 -8.51 6.92 -9.62
CA PRO A 71 -7.70 6.03 -10.45
C PRO A 71 -6.81 6.80 -11.43
N ASP A 72 -5.56 6.34 -11.58
CA ASP A 72 -4.53 6.94 -12.45
C ASP A 72 -4.07 8.37 -12.07
N TYR A 73 -4.34 8.81 -10.83
CA TYR A 73 -3.79 10.08 -10.31
C TYR A 73 -2.51 9.89 -9.48
N VAL A 74 -2.21 8.66 -9.09
CA VAL A 74 -0.93 8.32 -8.47
C VAL A 74 0.10 8.09 -9.58
N PRO A 75 1.33 8.63 -9.48
CA PRO A 75 2.36 8.42 -10.48
C PRO A 75 2.58 6.93 -10.79
N ASP A 76 2.67 6.60 -12.08
CA ASP A 76 2.94 5.24 -12.63
C ASP A 76 1.92 4.16 -12.23
N GLU A 77 0.80 4.54 -11.58
CA GLU A 77 -0.17 3.58 -11.08
C GLU A 77 -0.78 2.71 -12.17
N GLN A 78 -0.93 3.24 -13.38
CA GLN A 78 -1.46 2.48 -14.51
C GLN A 78 -0.54 1.29 -14.86
N SER A 79 0.77 1.53 -14.98
CA SER A 79 1.75 0.48 -15.25
C SER A 79 1.79 -0.58 -14.14
N HIS A 80 1.69 -0.13 -12.89
CA HIS A 80 1.62 -1.02 -11.72
C HIS A 80 0.33 -1.85 -11.70
N PHE A 81 -0.81 -1.23 -12.01
CA PHE A 81 -2.09 -1.95 -12.13
C PHE A 81 -2.03 -3.01 -13.23
N GLN A 82 -1.50 -2.66 -14.40
CA GLN A 82 -1.36 -3.60 -15.51
C GLN A 82 -0.50 -4.80 -15.14
N ARG A 83 0.60 -4.59 -14.40
CA ARG A 83 1.43 -5.69 -13.91
C ARG A 83 0.65 -6.61 -12.96
N ALA A 84 -0.11 -6.05 -12.03
CA ALA A 84 -0.99 -6.82 -11.15
C ALA A 84 -2.08 -7.56 -11.94
N TYR A 85 -2.62 -6.94 -12.98
CA TYR A 85 -3.60 -7.55 -13.88
C TYR A 85 -3.04 -8.77 -14.62
N LEU A 86 -1.78 -8.70 -15.09
CA LEU A 86 -1.10 -9.84 -15.70
C LEU A 86 -0.98 -11.01 -14.74
N ILE A 87 -0.61 -10.73 -13.50
CA ILE A 87 -0.48 -11.75 -12.46
C ILE A 87 -1.86 -12.37 -12.17
N SER A 88 -2.93 -11.58 -12.18
CA SER A 88 -4.29 -12.10 -12.02
C SER A 88 -4.71 -13.10 -13.11
N ASN A 89 -4.04 -13.07 -14.25
CA ASN A 89 -4.18 -14.03 -15.35
C ASN A 89 -3.11 -15.15 -15.31
N LEU A 90 -2.43 -15.34 -14.16
CA LEU A 90 -1.33 -16.28 -13.98
C LEU A 90 -0.12 -16.02 -14.90
N ASN A 91 -0.01 -14.84 -15.45
CA ASN A 91 1.06 -14.46 -16.37
C ASN A 91 2.22 -13.82 -15.58
N ILE A 92 3.09 -14.67 -15.03
CA ILE A 92 4.21 -14.27 -14.19
C ILE A 92 5.43 -13.84 -15.02
N LYS A 93 5.54 -14.38 -16.24
CA LYS A 93 6.68 -14.10 -17.13
C LYS A 93 6.67 -12.65 -17.64
N THR A 94 7.85 -12.09 -17.83
CA THR A 94 8.06 -10.88 -18.62
C THR A 94 7.66 -11.19 -20.06
N ILE A 95 6.51 -10.71 -20.51
CA ILE A 95 6.05 -10.84 -21.89
C ILE A 95 6.32 -9.51 -22.56
N LYS A 96 7.01 -9.52 -23.70
CA LYS A 96 7.27 -8.32 -24.50
C LYS A 96 6.00 -7.69 -25.05
N GLU A 97 4.92 -8.46 -25.14
CA GLU A 97 3.66 -8.03 -25.69
C GLU A 97 2.52 -8.45 -24.75
N VAL A 98 1.87 -7.49 -24.17
CA VAL A 98 0.69 -7.71 -23.31
C VAL A 98 -0.49 -7.02 -23.94
N TYR A 99 -1.44 -7.81 -24.37
CA TYR A 99 -2.73 -7.32 -24.85
C TYR A 99 -3.64 -7.07 -23.66
N ILE A 100 -3.87 -5.80 -23.33
CA ILE A 100 -4.92 -5.35 -22.42
C ILE A 100 -5.88 -4.50 -23.24
N ASP A 101 -7.15 -4.67 -23.00
CA ASP A 101 -8.23 -4.05 -23.73
C ASP A 101 -8.10 -2.54 -23.96
N SER A 102 -8.33 -2.09 -25.20
CA SER A 102 -8.22 -0.69 -25.62
C SER A 102 -9.31 0.22 -25.05
N ASP A 103 -10.48 -0.33 -24.72
CA ASP A 103 -11.60 0.47 -24.21
C ASP A 103 -11.62 0.59 -22.69
N TYR A 104 -10.75 -0.14 -21.97
CA TYR A 104 -10.72 -0.23 -20.51
C TYR A 104 -9.33 -0.05 -19.87
N GLY A 105 -8.42 0.65 -20.53
CA GLY A 105 -7.38 1.33 -19.77
C GLY A 105 -8.10 2.11 -18.68
N ILE A 106 -7.66 2.02 -17.41
CA ILE A 106 -8.28 2.83 -16.36
C ILE A 106 -8.12 4.28 -16.79
N GLN A 107 -9.19 4.83 -17.37
CA GLN A 107 -9.20 6.20 -17.82
C GLN A 107 -9.15 7.09 -16.59
N LYS A 108 -8.45 8.20 -16.66
CA LYS A 108 -8.53 9.26 -15.67
C LYS A 108 -9.98 9.67 -15.53
N LEU A 109 -10.63 9.19 -14.47
CA LEU A 109 -12.00 9.56 -14.17
C LEU A 109 -12.02 11.00 -13.67
N LYS A 110 -12.86 11.82 -14.26
CA LYS A 110 -12.93 13.26 -13.96
C LYS A 110 -13.72 13.57 -12.69
N SER A 111 -14.50 12.60 -12.20
CA SER A 111 -15.35 12.82 -11.02
C SER A 111 -15.59 11.54 -10.22
N TYR A 112 -15.89 11.71 -8.93
CA TYR A 112 -16.31 10.62 -8.06
C TYR A 112 -17.61 9.95 -8.51
N ALA A 113 -18.52 10.71 -9.14
CA ALA A 113 -19.75 10.15 -9.68
C ALA A 113 -19.46 9.11 -10.77
N GLU A 114 -18.47 9.36 -11.65
CA GLU A 114 -18.04 8.39 -12.66
C GLU A 114 -17.45 7.13 -12.01
N VAL A 115 -16.66 7.27 -10.93
CA VAL A 115 -16.14 6.13 -10.16
C VAL A 115 -17.30 5.28 -9.65
N PHE A 116 -18.26 5.89 -8.93
CA PHE A 116 -19.37 5.16 -8.32
C PHE A 116 -20.29 4.51 -9.35
N ASN A 117 -20.53 5.17 -10.50
CA ASN A 117 -21.35 4.61 -11.58
C ASN A 117 -20.74 3.39 -12.24
N ASN A 118 -19.42 3.22 -12.16
CA ASN A 118 -18.70 2.08 -12.73
C ASN A 118 -18.45 0.95 -11.71
N PHE A 119 -18.88 1.11 -10.46
CA PHE A 119 -18.91 -0.01 -9.50
C PHE A 119 -20.04 -1.00 -9.87
N GLY A 120 -19.78 -2.29 -9.73
CA GLY A 120 -20.80 -3.33 -9.95
C GLY A 120 -20.23 -4.64 -10.46
N PHE A 121 -21.07 -5.39 -11.19
CA PHE A 121 -20.85 -6.77 -11.62
C PHE A 121 -20.82 -6.87 -13.14
N ASN A 122 -20.11 -6.14 -13.89
CA ASN A 122 -20.00 -6.32 -15.34
C ASN A 122 -18.53 -6.25 -15.72
N PHE A 123 -17.88 -7.41 -15.81
CA PHE A 123 -16.53 -7.53 -16.26
C PHE A 123 -16.51 -7.83 -17.76
N HIS A 124 -16.07 -6.88 -18.57
CA HIS A 124 -15.82 -7.07 -20.00
C HIS A 124 -14.33 -6.87 -20.27
N PRO A 125 -13.54 -7.93 -20.47
CA PRO A 125 -12.13 -7.79 -20.79
C PRO A 125 -11.94 -7.49 -22.27
N THR A 126 -11.29 -6.41 -22.60
CA THR A 126 -10.72 -6.08 -23.88
C THR A 126 -9.21 -5.76 -23.69
N TYR A 127 -8.33 -5.74 -24.71
CA TYR A 127 -6.88 -5.81 -24.47
C TYR A 127 -6.08 -4.76 -25.26
N THR A 128 -5.26 -3.96 -24.61
CA THR A 128 -4.20 -3.13 -25.21
C THR A 128 -2.81 -3.57 -24.78
N LEU A 129 -1.82 -3.22 -25.59
CA LEU A 129 -0.42 -3.59 -25.39
C LEU A 129 0.30 -2.54 -24.56
N PHE A 130 0.97 -2.96 -23.46
CA PHE A 130 1.84 -2.09 -22.68
C PHE A 130 3.15 -2.82 -22.35
N GLU A 131 4.24 -2.43 -23.02
CA GLU A 131 5.57 -3.05 -22.83
C GLU A 131 6.16 -2.73 -21.45
N GLU A 132 5.91 -1.53 -20.91
CA GLU A 132 6.54 -1.04 -19.69
C GLU A 132 6.14 -1.83 -18.44
N ALA A 133 4.90 -2.29 -18.36
CA ALA A 133 4.39 -3.04 -17.21
C ALA A 133 5.12 -4.38 -17.00
N SER A 134 5.66 -4.99 -18.07
CA SER A 134 6.33 -6.29 -18.01
C SER A 134 7.69 -6.25 -17.31
N ASN A 135 8.32 -5.08 -17.24
CA ASN A 135 9.66 -4.91 -16.66
C ASN A 135 9.68 -4.95 -15.11
N TYR A 136 8.53 -4.77 -14.47
CA TYR A 136 8.43 -4.82 -13.02
C TYR A 136 8.44 -6.26 -12.49
N ASN A 137 9.15 -6.49 -11.39
CA ASN A 137 9.19 -7.80 -10.75
C ASN A 137 7.79 -8.22 -10.24
N ALA A 138 7.37 -9.44 -10.57
CA ALA A 138 6.04 -9.95 -10.24
C ALA A 138 5.78 -10.04 -8.73
N LEU A 139 6.82 -10.28 -7.90
CA LEU A 139 6.68 -10.53 -6.47
C LEU A 139 5.95 -9.42 -5.72
N VAL A 140 6.21 -8.15 -6.06
CA VAL A 140 5.58 -7.01 -5.38
C VAL A 140 4.10 -6.83 -5.73
N TYR A 141 3.65 -7.47 -6.80
CA TYR A 141 2.26 -7.39 -7.27
C TYR A 141 1.44 -8.65 -6.99
N LEU A 142 2.00 -9.65 -6.31
CA LEU A 142 1.27 -10.89 -6.01
C LEU A 142 -0.02 -10.62 -5.22
N VAL A 143 0.06 -9.78 -4.19
CA VAL A 143 -1.08 -9.51 -3.32
C VAL A 143 -2.20 -8.77 -4.08
N PRO A 144 -1.96 -7.61 -4.73
CA PRO A 144 -2.99 -6.97 -5.53
C PRO A 144 -3.41 -7.80 -6.75
N GLY A 145 -2.52 -8.60 -7.34
CA GLY A 145 -2.86 -9.50 -8.45
C GLY A 145 -3.80 -10.63 -8.04
N ILE A 146 -3.59 -11.24 -6.87
CA ILE A 146 -4.52 -12.24 -6.31
C ILE A 146 -5.89 -11.59 -6.04
N ALA A 147 -5.91 -10.40 -5.45
CA ALA A 147 -7.16 -9.68 -5.18
C ALA A 147 -7.94 -9.36 -6.47
N LEU A 148 -7.24 -8.93 -7.53
CA LEU A 148 -7.81 -8.78 -8.87
C LEU A 148 -8.37 -10.09 -9.42
N GLY A 149 -7.62 -11.18 -9.29
CA GLY A 149 -8.05 -12.52 -9.73
C GLY A 149 -9.34 -12.97 -9.03
N LEU A 150 -9.42 -12.76 -7.71
CA LEU A 150 -10.64 -13.02 -6.94
C LEU A 150 -11.81 -12.15 -7.42
N GLY A 151 -11.57 -10.86 -7.67
CA GLY A 151 -12.60 -9.98 -8.22
C GLY A 151 -13.13 -10.44 -9.58
N LYS A 152 -12.26 -10.94 -10.45
CA LYS A 152 -12.65 -11.53 -11.74
C LYS A 152 -13.50 -12.79 -11.57
N ILE A 153 -13.11 -13.69 -10.68
CA ILE A 153 -13.87 -14.92 -10.37
C ILE A 153 -15.27 -14.57 -9.86
N LEU A 154 -15.39 -13.48 -9.10
CA LEU A 154 -16.67 -12.97 -8.59
C LEU A 154 -17.43 -12.10 -9.61
N HIS A 155 -16.95 -12.00 -10.86
CA HIS A 155 -17.54 -11.18 -11.92
C HIS A 155 -17.75 -9.70 -11.55
N LEU A 156 -16.86 -9.15 -10.70
CA LEU A 156 -16.91 -7.73 -10.32
C LEU A 156 -16.47 -6.85 -11.50
N SER A 157 -16.98 -5.62 -11.57
CA SER A 157 -16.55 -4.66 -12.58
C SER A 157 -15.04 -4.36 -12.46
N LEU A 158 -14.43 -3.90 -13.55
CA LEU A 158 -13.00 -3.55 -13.57
C LEU A 158 -12.64 -2.55 -12.47
N TYR A 159 -13.47 -1.55 -12.25
CA TYR A 159 -13.25 -0.54 -11.20
C TYR A 159 -13.38 -1.12 -9.80
N THR A 160 -14.33 -2.00 -9.57
CA THR A 160 -14.44 -2.72 -8.28
C THR A 160 -13.19 -3.58 -8.04
N CYS A 161 -12.73 -4.32 -9.06
CA CYS A 161 -11.48 -5.09 -9.00
C CYS A 161 -10.26 -4.20 -8.74
N TYR A 162 -10.22 -3.01 -9.35
CA TYR A 162 -9.16 -2.04 -9.14
C TYR A 162 -9.08 -1.58 -7.67
N TYR A 163 -10.20 -1.16 -7.10
CA TYR A 163 -10.24 -0.78 -5.68
C TYR A 163 -9.97 -1.95 -4.74
N LEU A 164 -10.37 -3.18 -5.12
CA LEU A 164 -10.04 -4.38 -4.36
C LEU A 164 -8.52 -4.62 -4.30
N GLY A 165 -7.79 -4.39 -5.40
CA GLY A 165 -6.35 -4.48 -5.43
C GLY A 165 -5.66 -3.38 -4.60
N ARG A 166 -6.14 -2.14 -4.65
CA ARG A 166 -5.67 -1.06 -3.75
C ARG A 166 -5.89 -1.44 -2.29
N MET A 167 -7.06 -1.97 -1.95
CA MET A 167 -7.38 -2.42 -0.59
C MET A 167 -6.46 -3.55 -0.14
N ALA A 168 -6.12 -4.47 -1.03
CA ALA A 168 -5.20 -5.56 -0.75
C ALA A 168 -3.77 -5.05 -0.45
N ASN A 169 -3.27 -4.06 -1.19
CA ASN A 169 -2.01 -3.40 -0.90
C ASN A 169 -2.04 -2.70 0.47
N LEU A 170 -3.10 -1.96 0.75
CA LEU A 170 -3.28 -1.30 2.04
C LEU A 170 -3.30 -2.32 3.19
N ALA A 171 -4.02 -3.42 3.03
CA ALA A 171 -4.09 -4.49 4.03
C ALA A 171 -2.73 -5.15 4.25
N LEU A 172 -1.95 -5.40 3.17
CA LEU A 172 -0.58 -5.89 3.27
C LEU A 172 0.29 -4.93 4.10
N PHE A 173 0.27 -3.64 3.75
CA PHE A 173 1.05 -2.63 4.46
C PHE A 173 0.69 -2.57 5.95
N ILE A 174 -0.60 -2.48 6.27
CA ILE A 174 -1.09 -2.44 7.65
C ILE A 174 -0.65 -3.68 8.42
N SER A 175 -0.77 -4.86 7.83
CA SER A 175 -0.41 -6.13 8.47
C SER A 175 1.07 -6.21 8.78
N VAL A 176 1.93 -5.91 7.80
CA VAL A 176 3.39 -5.98 7.94
C VAL A 176 3.90 -4.93 8.92
N VAL A 177 3.42 -3.69 8.83
CA VAL A 177 3.85 -2.61 9.72
C VAL A 177 3.35 -2.82 11.15
N SER A 178 2.09 -3.25 11.33
CA SER A 178 1.58 -3.60 12.66
C SER A 178 2.39 -4.72 13.30
N TYR A 179 2.73 -5.76 12.53
CA TYR A 179 3.61 -6.83 13.01
C TYR A 179 5.00 -6.30 13.36
N SER A 180 5.56 -5.41 12.55
CA SER A 180 6.85 -4.77 12.80
C SER A 180 6.84 -3.99 14.13
N ILE A 181 5.80 -3.18 14.37
CA ILE A 181 5.61 -2.46 15.64
C ILE A 181 5.48 -3.44 16.81
N LYS A 182 4.75 -4.55 16.62
CA LYS A 182 4.53 -5.55 17.68
C LYS A 182 5.83 -6.20 18.13
N ILE A 183 6.69 -6.62 17.18
CA ILE A 183 7.95 -7.32 17.49
C ILE A 183 9.07 -6.40 17.98
N THR A 184 9.02 -5.10 17.65
CA THR A 184 10.04 -4.14 18.06
C THR A 184 10.04 -3.98 19.59
N PRO A 185 11.17 -4.27 20.30
CA PRO A 185 11.21 -4.18 21.76
C PRO A 185 11.17 -2.73 22.23
N LYS A 186 11.84 -1.84 21.51
CA LYS A 186 11.97 -0.40 21.78
C LYS A 186 11.58 0.40 20.54
N LEU A 187 11.31 1.71 20.69
CA LEU A 187 11.02 2.62 19.56
C LEU A 187 9.67 2.37 18.85
N LYS A 188 8.72 1.66 19.45
CA LYS A 188 7.39 1.42 18.85
C LYS A 188 6.70 2.71 18.39
N ASN A 189 6.81 3.77 19.20
CA ASN A 189 6.24 5.09 18.90
C ASN A 189 6.91 5.73 17.65
N VAL A 190 8.21 5.50 17.46
CA VAL A 190 8.92 6.01 16.29
C VAL A 190 8.41 5.34 15.02
N PHE A 191 8.25 4.01 15.03
CA PHE A 191 7.64 3.29 13.92
C PHE A 191 6.22 3.76 13.65
N PHE A 192 5.42 3.92 14.71
CA PHE A 192 4.06 4.43 14.60
C PHE A 192 4.01 5.78 13.88
N VAL A 193 4.75 6.78 14.36
CA VAL A 193 4.76 8.13 13.77
C VAL A 193 5.33 8.13 12.35
N PHE A 194 6.44 7.42 12.11
CA PHE A 194 7.07 7.32 10.80
C PHE A 194 6.12 6.75 9.74
N CYS A 195 5.35 5.72 10.08
CA CYS A 195 4.45 5.06 9.15
C CYS A 195 3.17 5.86 8.85
N PHE A 196 2.89 6.93 9.62
CA PHE A 196 1.81 7.89 9.30
C PHE A 196 2.26 9.03 8.37
N ASN A 197 3.42 8.90 7.72
CA ASN A 197 3.79 9.83 6.66
C ASN A 197 2.76 9.76 5.51
N PRO A 198 2.18 10.90 5.07
CA PRO A 198 1.16 10.93 4.02
C PRO A 198 1.60 10.26 2.71
N MET A 199 2.89 10.36 2.36
CA MET A 199 3.43 9.70 1.16
C MET A 199 3.38 8.17 1.29
N LEU A 200 3.72 7.62 2.46
CA LEU A 200 3.63 6.17 2.69
C LEU A 200 2.19 5.69 2.65
N ILE A 201 1.25 6.47 3.20
CA ILE A 201 -0.18 6.16 3.15
C ILE A 201 -0.68 6.15 1.71
N GLN A 202 -0.28 7.14 0.90
CA GLN A 202 -0.61 7.21 -0.52
C GLN A 202 -0.10 5.98 -1.28
N LEU A 203 1.16 5.59 -1.07
CA LEU A 203 1.76 4.42 -1.70
C LEU A 203 1.04 3.12 -1.27
N ALA A 204 0.70 3.01 0.02
CA ALA A 204 -0.01 1.84 0.55
C ALA A 204 -1.46 1.74 0.01
N ALA A 205 -2.11 2.88 -0.23
CA ALA A 205 -3.49 2.98 -0.73
C ALA A 205 -3.59 2.96 -2.26
N SER A 206 -2.53 2.62 -2.97
CA SER A 206 -2.43 2.57 -4.44
C SER A 206 -1.80 1.27 -4.92
N TYR A 207 -1.62 1.13 -6.25
CA TYR A 207 -0.91 -0.01 -6.85
C TYR A 207 0.61 0.11 -6.81
N SER A 208 1.18 1.03 -6.06
CA SER A 208 2.63 1.24 -6.01
C SER A 208 3.38 -0.04 -5.59
N SER A 209 4.42 -0.38 -6.38
CA SER A 209 5.38 -1.44 -6.02
C SER A 209 6.12 -1.11 -4.72
N ASP A 210 6.32 0.17 -4.43
CA ASP A 210 7.06 0.64 -3.26
C ASP A 210 6.33 0.32 -1.94
N CYS A 211 5.00 0.09 -1.97
CA CYS A 211 4.24 -0.36 -0.82
C CYS A 211 4.86 -1.61 -0.17
N SER A 212 5.01 -2.69 -0.94
CA SER A 212 5.55 -3.97 -0.45
C SER A 212 7.02 -3.86 -0.07
N ILE A 213 7.82 -3.09 -0.82
CA ILE A 213 9.26 -2.93 -0.60
C ILE A 213 9.51 -2.15 0.69
N ILE A 214 8.82 -1.01 0.89
CA ILE A 214 8.95 -0.20 2.10
C ILE A 214 8.47 -0.98 3.33
N ALA A 215 7.36 -1.70 3.21
CA ALA A 215 6.89 -2.57 4.29
C ALA A 215 7.94 -3.63 4.68
N ALA A 216 8.61 -4.25 3.70
CA ALA A 216 9.70 -5.18 3.95
C ALA A 216 10.93 -4.50 4.58
N CYS A 217 11.27 -3.28 4.17
CA CYS A 217 12.34 -2.49 4.80
C CYS A 217 12.02 -2.17 6.26
N ILE A 218 10.79 -1.73 6.55
CA ILE A 218 10.32 -1.46 7.92
C ILE A 218 10.41 -2.74 8.77
N LEU A 219 9.95 -3.86 8.21
CA LEU A 219 10.06 -5.16 8.89
C LEU A 219 11.51 -5.56 9.12
N SER A 220 12.42 -5.32 8.17
CA SER A 220 13.85 -5.60 8.33
C SER A 220 14.45 -4.80 9.49
N VAL A 221 14.16 -3.51 9.61
CA VAL A 221 14.66 -2.70 10.73
C VAL A 221 14.06 -3.18 12.06
N ALA A 222 12.77 -3.46 12.09
CA ALA A 222 12.09 -3.98 13.28
C ALA A 222 12.68 -5.33 13.73
N TYR A 223 12.94 -6.21 12.75
CA TYR A 223 13.50 -7.53 13.02
C TYR A 223 14.96 -7.46 13.49
N PHE A 224 15.74 -6.51 12.93
CA PHE A 224 17.08 -6.21 13.46
C PHE A 224 17.02 -5.82 14.94
N LEU A 225 16.13 -4.87 15.32
CA LEU A 225 15.98 -4.44 16.71
C LEU A 225 15.53 -5.60 17.62
N TYR A 226 14.65 -6.46 17.13
CA TYR A 226 14.24 -7.69 17.82
C TYR A 226 15.43 -8.62 18.07
N LEU A 227 16.26 -8.90 17.05
CA LEU A 227 17.45 -9.75 17.19
C LEU A 227 18.52 -9.11 18.07
N PHE A 228 18.66 -7.80 18.02
CA PHE A 228 19.60 -7.07 18.85
C PHE A 228 19.28 -7.19 20.34
N ASP A 229 18.01 -7.29 20.70
CA ASP A 229 17.55 -7.45 22.10
C ASP A 229 17.48 -8.94 22.53
N LYS A 230 17.35 -9.87 21.57
CA LYS A 230 17.26 -11.31 21.82
C LYS A 230 18.61 -11.89 22.29
N GLU A 231 18.61 -12.74 23.30
CA GLU A 231 19.85 -13.34 23.84
C GLU A 231 20.51 -14.36 22.90
N LYS A 232 19.69 -15.23 22.29
CA LYS A 232 20.17 -16.28 21.37
C LYS A 232 19.44 -16.21 20.04
N ILE A 233 20.21 -16.28 18.95
CA ILE A 233 19.67 -16.31 17.59
C ILE A 233 19.42 -17.77 17.20
N GLU A 234 18.25 -18.05 16.69
CA GLU A 234 17.81 -19.36 16.23
C GLU A 234 17.91 -19.46 14.70
N THR A 235 17.96 -20.68 14.17
CA THR A 235 18.00 -20.93 12.72
C THR A 235 16.80 -20.27 11.98
N LYS A 236 15.63 -20.26 12.60
CA LYS A 236 14.44 -19.57 12.04
C LYS A 236 14.66 -18.06 11.85
N ASP A 237 15.42 -17.44 12.75
CA ASP A 237 15.70 -16.00 12.66
C ASP A 237 16.57 -15.71 11.43
N ILE A 238 17.58 -16.57 11.20
CA ILE A 238 18.44 -16.47 10.02
C ILE A 238 17.61 -16.66 8.74
N MET A 239 16.72 -17.65 8.73
CA MET A 239 15.85 -17.89 7.57
C MET A 239 14.97 -16.69 7.24
N ILE A 240 14.41 -16.00 8.26
CA ILE A 240 13.59 -14.79 8.07
C ILE A 240 14.45 -13.66 7.47
N VAL A 241 15.64 -13.40 8.02
CA VAL A 241 16.55 -12.38 7.50
C VAL A 241 16.94 -12.69 6.05
N CYS A 242 17.33 -13.93 5.75
CA CYS A 242 17.66 -14.36 4.40
C CYS A 242 16.47 -14.16 3.43
N SER A 243 15.26 -14.50 3.88
CA SER A 243 14.05 -14.30 3.05
C SER A 243 13.79 -12.82 2.75
N LEU A 244 14.00 -11.92 3.71
CA LEU A 244 13.88 -10.47 3.51
C LEU A 244 14.97 -9.94 2.57
N ILE A 245 16.21 -10.40 2.71
CA ILE A 245 17.33 -10.07 1.80
C ILE A 245 16.98 -10.50 0.37
N ILE A 246 16.55 -11.75 0.19
CA ILE A 246 16.18 -12.28 -1.13
C ILE A 246 15.02 -11.49 -1.73
N PHE A 247 13.98 -11.20 -0.95
CA PHE A 247 12.84 -10.42 -1.42
C PHE A 247 13.27 -9.03 -1.90
N ILE A 248 14.06 -8.29 -1.11
CA ILE A 248 14.51 -6.94 -1.46
C ILE A 248 15.50 -6.99 -2.63
N PHE A 249 16.41 -7.97 -2.68
CA PHE A 249 17.32 -8.15 -3.80
C PHE A 249 16.58 -8.35 -5.13
N LEU A 250 15.58 -9.23 -5.13
CA LEU A 250 14.82 -9.57 -6.33
C LEU A 250 13.89 -8.44 -6.78
N THR A 251 13.45 -7.58 -5.86
CA THR A 251 12.47 -6.52 -6.16
C THR A 251 13.13 -5.17 -6.45
N LYS A 252 14.02 -4.71 -5.57
CA LYS A 252 14.68 -3.39 -5.70
C LYS A 252 16.02 -3.39 -4.95
N TYR A 253 17.06 -3.93 -5.56
CA TYR A 253 18.38 -4.14 -4.97
C TYR A 253 19.02 -2.87 -4.36
N VAL A 254 18.59 -1.68 -4.78
CA VAL A 254 19.06 -0.38 -4.23
C VAL A 254 18.81 -0.26 -2.73
N TYR A 255 17.85 -1.00 -2.17
CA TYR A 255 17.58 -1.00 -0.71
C TYR A 255 18.40 -2.02 0.07
N LEU A 256 19.24 -2.85 -0.58
CA LEU A 256 20.11 -3.81 0.11
C LEU A 256 21.01 -3.21 1.21
N PRO A 257 21.53 -1.96 1.08
CA PRO A 257 22.35 -1.38 2.14
C PRO A 257 21.69 -1.34 3.52
N ILE A 258 20.35 -1.43 3.59
CA ILE A 258 19.62 -1.50 4.88
C ILE A 258 20.07 -2.69 5.72
N PHE A 259 20.51 -3.79 5.08
CA PHE A 259 21.00 -4.97 5.79
C PHE A 259 22.39 -4.79 6.40
N GLY A 260 23.09 -3.68 6.10
CA GLY A 260 24.33 -3.31 6.78
C GLY A 260 24.17 -3.16 8.30
N ILE A 261 22.96 -2.82 8.78
CA ILE A 261 22.68 -2.77 10.22
C ILE A 261 22.89 -4.12 10.91
N TYR A 262 22.69 -5.23 10.20
CA TYR A 262 22.81 -6.59 10.77
C TYR A 262 24.24 -6.98 11.14
N PHE A 263 25.27 -6.23 10.68
CA PHE A 263 26.64 -6.39 11.19
C PHE A 263 26.70 -6.26 12.72
N GLY A 264 25.85 -5.43 13.32
CA GLY A 264 25.75 -5.30 14.78
C GLY A 264 25.29 -6.57 15.52
N VAL A 265 24.73 -7.57 14.81
CA VAL A 265 24.23 -8.82 15.39
C VAL A 265 25.21 -9.97 15.18
N ILE A 266 26.23 -9.83 14.31
CA ILE A 266 27.22 -10.87 14.00
C ILE A 266 27.91 -11.44 15.25
N PRO A 267 28.32 -10.64 16.26
CA PRO A 267 28.94 -11.20 17.47
C PRO A 267 28.07 -12.24 18.18
N LYS A 268 26.75 -12.08 18.12
CA LYS A 268 25.80 -13.06 18.70
C LYS A 268 25.68 -14.34 17.86
N LEU A 269 25.90 -14.25 16.54
CA LEU A 269 25.89 -15.40 15.63
C LEU A 269 27.09 -16.32 15.87
N LEU A 270 28.22 -15.75 16.29
CA LEU A 270 29.45 -16.53 16.59
C LEU A 270 29.33 -17.37 17.86
N HIS A 271 28.34 -17.13 18.69
CA HIS A 271 28.04 -17.91 19.90
C HIS A 271 26.88 -18.91 19.69
N ILE A 272 26.54 -19.23 18.45
CA ILE A 272 25.62 -20.32 18.12
C ILE A 272 26.39 -21.64 18.33
N SER A 273 26.13 -22.34 19.43
CA SER A 273 26.60 -23.69 19.72
C SER A 273 25.48 -24.69 19.45
#